data_88f9924672b1ddf9ce828f9e92202f90
#
_entry.id   88f9924672b1ddf9ce828f9e92202f90
#
_cell.length_a   1.000
_cell.length_b   1.000
_cell.length_c   1.000
_cell.angle_alpha   90.00
_cell.angle_beta   90.00
_cell.angle_gamma   90.00
#
_symmetry.space_group_name_H-M   'P 1'
#
loop_
_entity.id
_entity.type
_entity.pdbx_description
1 polymer ?
#
loop_
_entity_poly.entity_id
_entity_poly.type
_entity_poly.pdbx_seq_one_letter_code
_entity_poly.pdbx_strand_id
1 'polypeptide(L)'
;MTGAAPLLRYRITVRFSDCDPLGHVNNAVYSTYIEQARIVLWRKQLGFELRQAGASRAKRGEGFILARTEIDFRSEAHDGEELEVRVSLVGFGRTSATYAYEIVDVATGRLVSAARTVQVWYDSDHGKPTPLTDETKARLSRPVEMT
;
A
#
# COMPACT_ATOMS: atom_id res chain seq x y z
N MET A 1 -6.34 -9.46 11.25
CA MET A 1 -7.24 -8.55 10.57
C MET A 1 -8.63 -8.61 11.15
N THR A 2 -9.33 -7.50 11.11
CA THR A 2 -10.75 -7.47 11.41
C THR A 2 -11.52 -8.19 10.31
N GLY A 3 -12.68 -8.77 10.59
CA GLY A 3 -13.52 -9.49 9.62
C GLY A 3 -14.13 -8.62 8.50
N ALA A 4 -13.72 -7.35 8.36
CA ALA A 4 -14.19 -6.47 7.31
C ALA A 4 -13.54 -6.81 5.97
N ALA A 5 -14.29 -6.67 4.87
CA ALA A 5 -13.73 -6.85 3.53
C ALA A 5 -12.64 -5.81 3.27
N PRO A 6 -11.53 -6.19 2.61
CA PRO A 6 -10.48 -5.24 2.27
C PRO A 6 -10.98 -4.17 1.28
N LEU A 7 -10.35 -3.00 1.32
CA LEU A 7 -10.63 -1.93 0.36
C LEU A 7 -10.13 -2.27 -1.04
N LEU A 8 -9.08 -3.07 -1.12
CA LEU A 8 -8.48 -3.49 -2.38
C LEU A 8 -7.91 -4.89 -2.25
N ARG A 9 -8.07 -5.70 -3.29
CA ARG A 9 -7.36 -6.97 -3.50
C ARG A 9 -6.51 -6.80 -4.76
N TYR A 10 -5.21 -6.84 -4.61
CA TYR A 10 -4.28 -6.59 -5.71
C TYR A 10 -3.41 -7.82 -5.98
N ARG A 11 -3.46 -8.33 -7.20
CA ARG A 11 -2.70 -9.50 -7.62
C ARG A 11 -1.30 -9.14 -8.08
N ILE A 12 -0.34 -9.95 -7.69
CA ILE A 12 1.06 -9.83 -8.08
C ILE A 12 1.58 -11.22 -8.41
N THR A 13 2.27 -11.34 -9.55
CA THR A 13 3.07 -12.53 -9.85
C THR A 13 4.48 -12.29 -9.36
N VAL A 14 5.02 -13.20 -8.55
CA VAL A 14 6.42 -13.13 -8.11
C VAL A 14 7.33 -13.33 -9.32
N ARG A 15 8.25 -12.38 -9.52
CA ARG A 15 9.24 -12.45 -10.60
C ARG A 15 10.54 -13.06 -10.09
N PHE A 16 11.31 -13.65 -11.01
CA PHE A 16 12.64 -14.14 -10.70
C PHE A 16 13.51 -13.04 -10.06
N SER A 17 13.42 -11.82 -10.57
CA SER A 17 14.17 -10.66 -10.05
C SER A 17 13.74 -10.22 -8.64
N ASP A 18 12.61 -10.70 -8.13
CA ASP A 18 12.16 -10.43 -6.76
C ASP A 18 12.81 -11.36 -5.74
N CYS A 19 13.45 -12.42 -6.20
CA CYS A 19 14.03 -13.46 -5.36
C CYS A 19 15.51 -13.20 -5.08
N ASP A 20 15.96 -13.67 -3.92
CA ASP A 20 17.37 -13.64 -3.51
C ASP A 20 18.06 -15.00 -3.78
N PRO A 21 19.38 -15.13 -3.51
CA PRO A 21 20.08 -16.39 -3.74
C PRO A 21 19.58 -17.59 -2.93
N LEU A 22 18.76 -17.35 -1.90
CA LEU A 22 18.14 -18.43 -1.12
C LEU A 22 16.91 -19.04 -1.81
N GLY A 23 16.47 -18.47 -2.94
CA GLY A 23 15.40 -19.01 -3.76
C GLY A 23 13.99 -18.54 -3.38
N HIS A 24 13.87 -17.55 -2.52
CA HIS A 24 12.57 -16.98 -2.15
C HIS A 24 12.59 -15.46 -2.29
N VAL A 25 11.41 -14.85 -2.24
CA VAL A 25 11.29 -13.38 -2.34
C VAL A 25 12.15 -12.72 -1.26
N ASN A 26 12.96 -11.77 -1.69
CA ASN A 26 13.80 -10.98 -0.79
C ASN A 26 12.91 -10.19 0.17
N ASN A 27 13.27 -10.16 1.44
CA ASN A 27 12.48 -9.47 2.48
C ASN A 27 12.17 -8.01 2.14
N ALA A 28 13.07 -7.30 1.48
CA ALA A 28 12.86 -5.91 1.09
C ALA A 28 11.78 -5.74 0.01
N VAL A 29 11.54 -6.77 -0.81
CA VAL A 29 10.59 -6.70 -1.92
C VAL A 29 9.14 -6.67 -1.44
N TYR A 30 8.85 -7.22 -0.27
CA TYR A 30 7.48 -7.15 0.30
C TYR A 30 7.02 -5.71 0.52
N SER A 31 7.92 -4.81 0.91
CA SER A 31 7.62 -3.37 0.99
C SER A 31 7.20 -2.80 -0.35
N THR A 32 7.83 -3.24 -1.43
CA THR A 32 7.48 -2.83 -2.79
C THR A 32 6.09 -3.34 -3.19
N TYR A 33 5.75 -4.57 -2.86
CA TYR A 33 4.42 -5.12 -3.14
C TYR A 33 3.32 -4.33 -2.41
N ILE A 34 3.55 -4.02 -1.15
CA ILE A 34 2.64 -3.23 -0.32
C ILE A 34 2.49 -1.82 -0.90
N GLU A 35 3.59 -1.19 -1.30
CA GLU A 35 3.58 0.14 -1.92
C GLU A 35 2.78 0.15 -3.22
N GLN A 36 2.99 -0.82 -4.09
CA GLN A 36 2.24 -0.92 -5.34
C GLN A 36 0.74 -1.00 -5.10
N ALA A 37 0.31 -1.85 -4.18
CA ALA A 37 -1.09 -2.00 -3.86
C ALA A 37 -1.68 -0.69 -3.30
N ARG A 38 -0.96 -0.05 -2.40
CA ARG A 38 -1.38 1.21 -1.79
C ARG A 38 -1.52 2.33 -2.82
N ILE A 39 -0.57 2.45 -3.73
CA ILE A 39 -0.61 3.47 -4.79
C ILE A 39 -1.81 3.24 -5.72
N VAL A 40 -2.07 2.01 -6.10
CA VAL A 40 -3.24 1.67 -6.93
C VAL A 40 -4.52 2.05 -6.21
N LEU A 41 -4.62 1.75 -4.93
CA LEU A 41 -5.78 2.11 -4.10
C LEU A 41 -6.01 3.63 -4.12
N TRP A 42 -4.97 4.40 -3.83
CA TRP A 42 -5.07 5.86 -3.76
C TRP A 42 -5.37 6.51 -5.10
N ARG A 43 -4.80 6.00 -6.18
CA ARG A 43 -5.13 6.50 -7.54
C ARG A 43 -6.62 6.36 -7.83
N LYS A 44 -7.19 5.22 -7.49
CA LYS A 44 -8.62 4.97 -7.72
C LYS A 44 -9.51 5.80 -6.78
N GLN A 45 -9.08 6.00 -5.55
CA GLN A 45 -9.87 6.74 -4.57
C GLN A 45 -9.75 8.25 -4.72
N LEU A 46 -8.55 8.77 -5.00
CA LEU A 46 -8.25 10.20 -5.02
C LEU A 46 -8.13 10.77 -6.42
N GLY A 47 -7.99 9.92 -7.45
CA GLY A 47 -7.92 10.33 -8.84
C GLY A 47 -6.65 11.08 -9.22
N PHE A 48 -5.55 10.91 -8.47
CA PHE A 48 -4.28 11.54 -8.81
C PHE A 48 -3.43 10.64 -9.71
N GLU A 49 -2.53 11.26 -10.46
CA GLU A 49 -1.52 10.55 -11.24
C GLU A 49 -0.13 10.79 -10.68
N LEU A 50 0.75 9.80 -10.82
CA LEU A 50 2.14 9.96 -10.45
C LEU A 50 2.82 10.96 -11.37
N ARG A 51 3.67 11.78 -10.79
CA ARG A 51 4.47 12.71 -11.57
C ARG A 51 5.42 11.96 -12.48
N GLN A 52 5.49 12.40 -13.72
CA GLN A 52 6.49 11.91 -14.64
C GLN A 52 7.85 12.51 -14.31
N ALA A 53 8.93 11.79 -14.63
CA ALA A 53 10.28 12.30 -14.50
C ALA A 53 10.41 13.61 -15.29
N GLY A 54 10.99 14.64 -14.67
CA GLY A 54 11.16 15.96 -15.28
C GLY A 54 9.98 16.90 -15.15
N ALA A 55 8.86 16.47 -14.57
CA ALA A 55 7.73 17.37 -14.30
C ALA A 55 8.13 18.45 -13.30
N SER A 56 7.55 19.65 -13.47
CA SER A 56 7.79 20.77 -12.56
C SER A 56 7.43 20.41 -11.12
N ARG A 57 8.30 20.79 -10.17
CA ARG A 57 8.08 20.60 -8.74
C ARG A 57 7.60 21.88 -8.05
N ALA A 58 7.25 22.91 -8.82
CA ALA A 58 6.87 24.21 -8.29
C ALA A 58 5.64 24.14 -7.37
N LYS A 59 4.72 23.20 -7.63
CA LYS A 59 3.59 22.91 -6.74
C LYS A 59 3.42 21.41 -6.63
N ARG A 60 3.66 20.87 -5.45
CA ARG A 60 3.48 19.44 -5.15
C ARG A 60 2.12 19.14 -4.53
N GLY A 61 1.52 20.15 -3.87
CA GLY A 61 0.24 20.00 -3.21
C GLY A 61 0.27 19.10 -1.99
N GLU A 62 -0.86 18.58 -1.65
CA GLU A 62 -1.03 17.65 -0.52
C GLU A 62 -0.94 16.21 -1.00
N GLY A 63 -0.44 15.35 -0.14
CA GLY A 63 -0.32 13.92 -0.39
C GLY A 63 0.16 13.18 0.83
N PHE A 64 0.22 11.86 0.73
CA PHE A 64 0.72 11.04 1.82
C PHE A 64 2.22 10.87 1.79
N ILE A 65 2.83 10.95 2.99
CA ILE A 65 4.21 10.55 3.23
C ILE A 65 4.19 9.35 4.17
N LEU A 66 4.93 8.30 3.83
CA LEU A 66 5.07 7.14 4.69
C LEU A 66 5.88 7.50 5.93
N ALA A 67 5.29 7.30 7.10
CA ALA A 67 5.94 7.61 8.37
C ALA A 67 6.41 6.36 9.11
N ARG A 68 5.70 5.23 8.93
CA ARG A 68 6.02 4.00 9.65
C ARG A 68 5.59 2.78 8.85
N THR A 69 6.42 1.74 8.88
CA THR A 69 6.08 0.43 8.33
C THR A 69 6.47 -0.65 9.35
N GLU A 70 5.55 -1.58 9.57
CA GLU A 70 5.80 -2.82 10.31
C GLU A 70 5.46 -3.98 9.38
N ILE A 71 6.37 -4.94 9.25
CA ILE A 71 6.15 -6.12 8.42
C ILE A 71 6.54 -7.37 9.22
N ASP A 72 5.62 -8.32 9.27
CA ASP A 72 5.87 -9.67 9.77
C ASP A 72 6.01 -10.61 8.59
N PHE A 73 7.03 -11.42 8.58
CA PHE A 73 7.28 -12.45 7.57
C PHE A 73 6.80 -13.79 8.12
N ARG A 74 5.79 -14.39 7.49
CA ARG A 74 5.12 -15.60 7.97
C ARG A 74 5.53 -16.85 7.24
N SER A 75 5.70 -16.77 5.92
CA SER A 75 6.14 -17.88 5.09
C SER A 75 6.81 -17.35 3.83
N GLU A 76 7.55 -18.23 3.15
CA GLU A 76 8.28 -17.86 1.94
C GLU A 76 7.35 -17.79 0.74
N ALA A 77 7.69 -16.92 -0.21
CA ALA A 77 7.10 -16.90 -1.54
C ALA A 77 8.19 -17.13 -2.58
N HIS A 78 7.83 -17.73 -3.70
CA HIS A 78 8.77 -18.19 -4.71
C HIS A 78 8.42 -17.67 -6.10
N ASP A 79 9.41 -17.66 -7.00
CA ASP A 79 9.24 -17.27 -8.38
C ASP A 79 8.04 -17.97 -9.02
N GLY A 80 7.22 -17.22 -9.73
CA GLY A 80 6.04 -17.71 -10.43
C GLY A 80 4.79 -17.87 -9.57
N GLU A 81 4.88 -17.73 -8.24
CA GLU A 81 3.69 -17.78 -7.40
C GLU A 81 2.83 -16.52 -7.58
N GLU A 82 1.51 -16.72 -7.56
CA GLU A 82 0.54 -15.63 -7.57
C GLU A 82 0.21 -15.24 -6.14
N LEU A 83 0.43 -13.96 -5.82
CA LEU A 83 0.11 -13.40 -4.51
C LEU A 83 -1.04 -12.41 -4.63
N GLU A 84 -1.79 -12.26 -3.54
CA GLU A 84 -2.81 -11.22 -3.42
C GLU A 84 -2.47 -10.35 -2.22
N VAL A 85 -2.32 -9.05 -2.46
CA VAL A 85 -2.17 -8.07 -1.40
C VAL A 85 -3.55 -7.51 -1.06
N ARG A 86 -3.99 -7.73 0.16
CA ARG A 86 -5.27 -7.25 0.68
C ARG A 86 -5.00 -6.01 1.52
N VAL A 87 -5.61 -4.90 1.16
CA VAL A 87 -5.40 -3.61 1.83
C VAL A 87 -6.66 -3.22 2.58
N SER A 88 -6.52 -2.93 3.86
CA SER A 88 -7.62 -2.49 4.71
C SER A 88 -7.25 -1.20 5.44
N LEU A 89 -8.24 -0.33 5.64
CA LEU A 89 -8.06 0.87 6.44
C LEU A 89 -8.30 0.53 7.90
N VAL A 90 -7.32 0.81 8.76
CA VAL A 90 -7.46 0.62 10.21
C VAL A 90 -8.14 1.83 10.84
N GLY A 91 -7.74 3.04 10.46
CA GLY A 91 -8.33 4.26 10.98
C GLY A 91 -7.54 5.51 10.62
N PHE A 92 -8.05 6.64 11.08
CA PHE A 92 -7.45 7.95 10.87
C PHE A 92 -7.01 8.57 12.19
N GLY A 93 -5.86 9.25 12.19
CA GLY A 93 -5.54 10.30 13.14
C GLY A 93 -5.94 11.65 12.55
N ARG A 94 -5.54 12.74 13.20
CA ARG A 94 -5.82 14.09 12.69
C ARG A 94 -5.17 14.34 11.33
N THR A 95 -3.93 13.90 11.17
CA THR A 95 -3.12 14.08 9.96
C THR A 95 -2.70 12.77 9.33
N SER A 96 -3.12 11.63 9.87
CA SER A 96 -2.60 10.33 9.47
C SER A 96 -3.69 9.33 9.10
N ALA A 97 -3.30 8.35 8.30
CA ALA A 97 -4.11 7.16 8.02
C ALA A 97 -3.25 5.93 8.30
N THR A 98 -3.85 4.91 8.90
CA THR A 98 -3.19 3.64 9.18
C THR A 98 -3.85 2.56 8.35
N TYR A 99 -3.04 1.80 7.61
CA TYR A 99 -3.48 0.69 6.78
C TYR A 99 -2.91 -0.63 7.30
N ALA A 100 -3.68 -1.69 7.11
CA ALA A 100 -3.23 -3.06 7.35
C ALA A 100 -3.21 -3.82 6.03
N TYR A 101 -2.25 -4.73 5.91
CA TYR A 101 -2.04 -5.52 4.70
C TYR A 101 -1.89 -6.98 5.06
N GLU A 102 -2.44 -7.84 4.21
CA GLU A 102 -2.10 -9.25 4.19
C GLU A 102 -1.65 -9.61 2.79
N ILE A 103 -0.56 -10.36 2.70
CA ILE A 103 -0.10 -10.93 1.43
C ILE A 103 -0.32 -12.43 1.52
N VAL A 104 -1.15 -12.96 0.64
CA VAL A 104 -1.56 -14.39 0.64
C VAL A 104 -1.17 -15.05 -0.67
N ASP A 105 -0.77 -16.29 -0.60
CA ASP A 105 -0.63 -17.14 -1.78
C ASP A 105 -2.02 -17.50 -2.29
N VAL A 106 -2.32 -17.17 -3.53
CA VAL A 106 -3.65 -17.36 -4.11
C VAL A 106 -4.01 -18.82 -4.22
N ALA A 107 -3.05 -19.68 -4.57
CA ALA A 107 -3.30 -21.09 -4.79
C ALA A 107 -3.70 -21.84 -3.52
N THR A 108 -3.11 -21.47 -2.38
CA THR A 108 -3.27 -22.22 -1.12
C THR A 108 -3.99 -21.45 -0.03
N GLY A 109 -4.10 -20.12 -0.15
CA GLY A 109 -4.60 -19.26 0.92
C GLY A 109 -3.59 -19.02 2.05
N ARG A 110 -2.36 -19.50 1.88
CA ARG A 110 -1.31 -19.39 2.90
C ARG A 110 -0.93 -17.93 3.11
N LEU A 111 -0.88 -17.50 4.37
CA LEU A 111 -0.42 -16.15 4.72
C LEU A 111 1.09 -16.08 4.57
N VAL A 112 1.55 -15.20 3.68
CA VAL A 112 2.97 -14.98 3.41
C VAL A 112 3.52 -13.87 4.31
N SER A 113 2.77 -12.76 4.42
CA SER A 113 3.20 -11.59 5.19
C SER A 113 1.99 -10.83 5.71
N ALA A 114 2.16 -10.16 6.84
CA ALA A 114 1.19 -9.22 7.38
C ALA A 114 1.92 -7.93 7.71
N ALA A 115 1.28 -6.78 7.48
CA ALA A 115 1.94 -5.51 7.67
C ALA A 115 0.97 -4.42 8.11
N ARG A 116 1.53 -3.36 8.67
CA ARG A 116 0.85 -2.09 8.93
C ARG A 116 1.72 -0.94 8.49
N THR A 117 1.07 0.10 7.95
CA THR A 117 1.75 1.35 7.61
C THR A 117 0.96 2.52 8.16
N VAL A 118 1.71 3.55 8.55
CA VAL A 118 1.14 4.85 8.93
C VAL A 118 1.61 5.87 7.92
N GLN A 119 0.68 6.57 7.30
CA GLN A 119 0.97 7.63 6.35
C GLN A 119 0.46 8.95 6.91
N VAL A 120 1.24 10.00 6.74
CA VAL A 120 0.88 11.36 7.16
C VAL A 120 0.46 12.16 5.94
N TRP A 121 -0.70 12.79 6.05
CA TRP A 121 -1.18 13.73 5.04
C TRP A 121 -0.38 15.00 5.17
N TYR A 122 0.31 15.37 4.10
CA TYR A 122 1.40 16.34 4.14
C TYR A 122 1.23 17.38 3.05
N ASP A 123 1.39 18.65 3.43
CA ASP A 123 1.44 19.76 2.50
C ASP A 123 2.90 19.98 2.09
N SER A 124 3.24 19.52 0.89
CA SER A 124 4.61 19.59 0.38
C SER A 124 5.02 21.03 0.04
N ASP A 125 4.08 21.91 -0.24
CA ASP A 125 4.37 23.30 -0.57
C ASP A 125 4.73 24.12 0.68
N HIS A 126 4.16 23.77 1.83
CA HIS A 126 4.41 24.43 3.10
C HIS A 126 5.30 23.61 4.06
N GLY A 127 5.67 22.38 3.66
CA GLY A 127 6.61 21.56 4.41
C GLY A 127 6.10 21.08 5.77
N LYS A 128 4.80 20.77 5.90
CA LYS A 128 4.21 20.36 7.18
C LYS A 128 3.04 19.40 7.02
N PRO A 129 2.75 18.57 8.05
CA PRO A 129 1.53 17.81 8.11
C PRO A 129 0.30 18.72 8.09
N THR A 130 -0.77 18.24 7.45
CA THR A 130 -2.02 18.99 7.38
C THR A 130 -3.19 18.05 7.71
N PRO A 131 -4.26 18.56 8.36
CA PRO A 131 -5.38 17.72 8.73
C PRO A 131 -6.09 17.11 7.52
N LEU A 132 -6.49 15.84 7.67
CA LEU A 132 -7.36 15.19 6.71
C LEU A 132 -8.76 15.78 6.82
N THR A 133 -9.33 16.22 5.69
CA THR A 133 -10.70 16.68 5.64
C THR A 133 -11.68 15.50 5.68
N ASP A 134 -12.92 15.76 6.09
CA ASP A 134 -13.98 14.74 6.09
C ASP A 134 -14.23 14.19 4.68
N GLU A 135 -14.16 15.04 3.67
CA GLU A 135 -14.28 14.63 2.26
C GLU A 135 -13.16 13.65 1.86
N THR A 136 -11.92 13.96 2.19
CA THR A 136 -10.78 13.08 1.89
C THR A 136 -10.91 11.76 2.64
N LYS A 137 -11.28 11.79 3.92
CA LYS A 137 -11.50 10.56 4.70
C LYS A 137 -12.60 9.69 4.09
N ALA A 138 -13.69 10.30 3.62
CA ALA A 138 -14.78 9.57 2.96
C ALA A 138 -14.30 8.88 1.68
N ARG A 139 -13.49 9.57 0.87
CA ARG A 139 -12.91 9.00 -0.36
C ARG A 139 -11.98 7.84 -0.04
N LEU A 140 -11.13 7.98 0.97
CA LEU A 140 -10.16 6.96 1.38
C LEU A 140 -10.82 5.73 2.02
N SER A 141 -12.08 5.84 2.42
CA SER A 141 -12.84 4.74 3.02
C SER A 141 -13.59 3.88 1.99
N ARG A 142 -13.57 4.26 0.71
CA ARG A 142 -14.33 3.56 -0.32
C ARG A 142 -13.58 2.33 -0.83
N PRO A 143 -14.24 1.16 -0.87
CA PRO A 143 -13.68 0.00 -1.56
C PRO A 143 -13.48 0.29 -3.05
N VAL A 144 -12.45 -0.31 -3.63
CA VAL A 144 -12.19 -0.23 -5.07
C VAL A 144 -11.98 -1.64 -5.63
N GLU A 145 -12.35 -1.81 -6.89
CA GLU A 145 -12.16 -3.07 -7.60
C GLU A 145 -11.10 -2.90 -8.68
N MET A 146 -10.39 -4.01 -8.93
CA MET A 146 -9.48 -4.11 -10.06
C MET A 146 -10.26 -4.58 -11.27
N THR A 147 -10.30 -3.75 -12.29
CA THR A 147 -10.95 -4.08 -13.57
C THR A 147 -9.93 -4.28 -14.66
#